data_3b8a0673e499e0f93b337673282f5c48
#
_entry.id   3b8a0673e499e0f93b337673282f5c48
#
_cell.length_a   1.000
_cell.length_b   1.000
_cell.length_c   1.000
_cell.angle_alpha   90.00
_cell.angle_beta   90.00
_cell.angle_gamma   90.00
#
_symmetry.space_group_name_H-M   'P 1'
#
loop_
_entity.id
_entity.type
_entity.pdbx_description
1 polymer ?
#
loop_
_entity_poly.entity_id
_entity_poly.type
_entity_poly.pdbx_seq_one_letter_code
_entity_poly.pdbx_strand_id
1 'polypeptide(L)'
;MSTKSPLKPLVFTHNFEGNKRRIGVEIEMSGLGVDELAQIVAKHFNLTVKTDGRYERLLKGDAAGDWKVELDFDLLKRWGRQERLGDSFMDELDASLEKTLKTLSEQIVPLELVSPPIEMDRLVEVESLVEQLTKAGAEGTSDRWRNAFGMQFNPEMPSLDSQMIVRFLKAFLCLYDWLEKRADINLTRKITSYVDPFPRAYVLKVIAPDYWPNQDQLIDDYLSYNPTRNRALDMLPLFRFLDESRVLAIADDVLIKSRPTLHYRLPDSEIGQPSWGIHQAWNDWLEVEKLVFDSARLDRVCEAYQIFLAHPIERFVNNWDELVVTFLAEDR
;
A
#
# COMPACT_ATOMS: atom_id res chain seq x y z
N MET A 1 -16.52 5.38 -24.00
CA MET A 1 -15.53 6.07 -23.17
C MET A 1 -15.93 5.80 -21.75
N SER A 2 -15.22 4.95 -21.02
CA SER A 2 -15.45 4.77 -19.56
C SER A 2 -14.98 6.06 -18.89
N THR A 3 -15.91 6.80 -18.29
CA THR A 3 -15.54 7.98 -17.49
C THR A 3 -14.99 7.45 -16.17
N LYS A 4 -13.66 7.57 -15.98
CA LYS A 4 -13.03 7.27 -14.68
C LYS A 4 -13.72 8.11 -13.60
N SER A 5 -13.95 7.50 -12.44
CA SER A 5 -14.47 8.26 -11.30
C SER A 5 -13.41 9.28 -10.84
N PRO A 6 -13.80 10.53 -10.53
CA PRO A 6 -12.84 11.50 -10.04
C PRO A 6 -12.27 11.10 -8.68
N LEU A 7 -11.06 11.60 -8.37
CA LEU A 7 -10.53 11.57 -7.01
C LEU A 7 -11.46 12.33 -6.07
N LYS A 8 -11.89 11.67 -4.99
CA LYS A 8 -12.76 12.29 -3.98
C LYS A 8 -11.93 13.25 -3.09
N PRO A 9 -12.58 14.26 -2.49
CA PRO A 9 -11.91 15.21 -1.59
C PRO A 9 -11.41 14.55 -0.30
N LEU A 10 -10.38 15.13 0.30
CA LEU A 10 -9.80 14.70 1.57
C LEU A 10 -10.80 14.83 2.72
N VAL A 11 -10.74 13.86 3.65
CA VAL A 11 -11.44 13.92 4.94
C VAL A 11 -10.60 14.72 5.94
N PHE A 12 -9.32 14.37 6.06
CA PHE A 12 -8.36 15.11 6.89
C PHE A 12 -7.37 15.84 5.98
N THR A 13 -7.36 17.18 6.04
CA THR A 13 -6.54 18.01 5.15
C THR A 13 -5.17 18.39 5.73
N HIS A 14 -5.02 18.31 7.07
CA HIS A 14 -3.80 18.72 7.77
C HIS A 14 -3.22 17.55 8.58
N ASN A 15 -1.90 17.55 8.72
CA ASN A 15 -1.16 16.61 9.55
C ASN A 15 -1.09 17.09 11.02
N PHE A 16 -0.42 16.31 11.87
CA PHE A 16 -0.23 16.58 13.29
C PHE A 16 0.57 17.87 13.59
N GLU A 17 1.26 18.46 12.62
CA GLU A 17 1.97 19.73 12.71
C GLU A 17 1.16 20.92 12.20
N GLY A 18 -0.04 20.69 11.66
CA GLY A 18 -0.89 21.71 11.06
C GLY A 18 -0.52 22.05 9.60
N ASN A 19 0.38 21.29 8.99
CA ASN A 19 0.71 21.42 7.57
C ASN A 19 -0.26 20.61 6.72
N LYS A 20 -0.36 20.90 5.42
CA LYS A 20 -1.07 20.02 4.48
C LYS A 20 -0.53 18.62 4.56
N ARG A 21 -1.43 17.63 4.62
CA ARG A 21 -1.04 16.22 4.62
C ARG A 21 -0.40 15.80 3.32
N ARG A 22 0.61 14.95 3.44
CA ARG A 22 1.37 14.40 2.33
C ARG A 22 1.13 12.89 2.20
N ILE A 23 1.43 12.40 1.02
CA ILE A 23 1.32 10.98 0.69
C ILE A 23 2.47 10.55 -0.19
N GLY A 24 3.09 9.42 0.13
CA GLY A 24 3.95 8.68 -0.79
C GLY A 24 3.11 7.76 -1.64
N VAL A 25 3.46 7.61 -2.90
CA VAL A 25 2.83 6.68 -3.86
C VAL A 25 3.92 5.79 -4.45
N GLU A 26 3.71 4.47 -4.39
CA GLU A 26 4.59 3.48 -4.98
C GLU A 26 3.76 2.67 -6.00
N ILE A 27 4.26 2.51 -7.23
CA ILE A 27 3.55 1.81 -8.30
C ILE A 27 4.51 0.84 -8.98
N GLU A 28 4.21 -0.44 -8.88
CA GLU A 28 4.93 -1.49 -9.57
C GLU A 28 4.35 -1.72 -10.98
N MET A 29 5.22 -1.95 -11.96
CA MET A 29 4.82 -2.14 -13.36
C MET A 29 5.90 -2.86 -14.16
N SER A 30 5.52 -3.27 -15.38
CA SER A 30 6.42 -3.75 -16.43
C SER A 30 6.10 -3.07 -17.77
N GLY A 31 6.62 -3.58 -18.86
CA GLY A 31 6.31 -3.09 -20.23
C GLY A 31 7.17 -1.90 -20.69
N LEU A 32 7.86 -1.21 -19.77
CA LEU A 32 8.75 -0.09 -20.04
C LEU A 32 10.18 -0.40 -19.61
N GLY A 33 11.16 0.27 -20.20
CA GLY A 33 12.53 0.29 -19.71
C GLY A 33 12.71 1.32 -18.57
N VAL A 34 13.73 1.13 -17.69
CA VAL A 34 14.01 2.04 -16.58
C VAL A 34 14.25 3.47 -17.05
N ASP A 35 14.97 3.66 -18.16
CA ASP A 35 15.24 4.98 -18.72
C ASP A 35 13.99 5.60 -19.35
N GLU A 36 13.18 4.81 -20.02
CA GLU A 36 11.94 5.26 -20.64
C GLU A 36 10.93 5.73 -19.57
N LEU A 37 10.71 4.91 -18.54
CA LEU A 37 9.87 5.28 -17.39
C LEU A 37 10.37 6.59 -16.75
N ALA A 38 11.68 6.68 -16.47
CA ALA A 38 12.27 7.87 -15.88
C ALA A 38 12.08 9.13 -16.75
N GLN A 39 12.20 9.02 -18.08
CA GLN A 39 11.99 10.14 -18.99
C GLN A 39 10.53 10.60 -19.05
N ILE A 40 9.57 9.67 -19.01
CA ILE A 40 8.14 10.00 -18.97
C ILE A 40 7.81 10.77 -17.69
N VAL A 41 8.25 10.26 -16.53
CA VAL A 41 8.02 10.90 -15.24
C VAL A 41 8.70 12.28 -15.17
N ALA A 42 9.97 12.37 -15.61
CA ALA A 42 10.71 13.62 -15.65
C ALA A 42 10.04 14.67 -16.52
N LYS A 43 9.56 14.28 -17.69
CA LYS A 43 8.83 15.18 -18.60
C LYS A 43 7.51 15.65 -17.98
N HIS A 44 6.79 14.75 -17.31
CA HIS A 44 5.48 15.05 -16.70
C HIS A 44 5.59 16.10 -15.58
N PHE A 45 6.59 15.94 -14.69
CA PHE A 45 6.80 16.80 -13.54
C PHE A 45 7.88 17.88 -13.77
N ASN A 46 8.42 18.00 -14.98
CA ASN A 46 9.53 18.93 -15.31
C ASN A 46 10.77 18.72 -14.41
N LEU A 47 11.22 17.47 -14.30
CA LEU A 47 12.34 17.05 -13.46
C LEU A 47 13.60 16.79 -14.29
N THR A 48 14.74 16.72 -13.60
CA THR A 48 16.03 16.33 -14.19
C THR A 48 16.36 14.89 -13.77
N VAL A 49 16.60 14.00 -14.75
CA VAL A 49 17.00 12.62 -14.51
C VAL A 49 18.48 12.58 -14.15
N LYS A 50 18.80 11.95 -13.01
CA LYS A 50 20.15 11.58 -12.59
C LYS A 50 20.25 10.06 -12.52
N THR A 51 21.20 9.49 -13.25
CA THR A 51 21.50 8.06 -13.15
C THR A 51 22.15 7.76 -11.79
N ASP A 52 21.61 6.82 -11.04
CA ASP A 52 22.15 6.32 -9.79
C ASP A 52 22.35 4.80 -9.90
N GLY A 53 23.51 4.40 -10.42
CA GLY A 53 23.76 3.02 -10.76
C GLY A 53 23.09 2.54 -12.07
N ARG A 54 23.09 1.21 -12.27
CA ARG A 54 22.62 0.58 -13.52
C ARG A 54 21.07 0.54 -13.61
N TYR A 55 20.41 0.34 -12.47
CA TYR A 55 18.98 0.01 -12.40
C TYR A 55 18.16 1.02 -11.60
N GLU A 56 18.72 2.18 -11.29
CA GLU A 56 18.07 3.23 -10.50
C GLU A 56 18.23 4.59 -11.16
N ARG A 57 17.15 5.39 -11.13
CA ARG A 57 17.14 6.77 -11.61
C ARG A 57 16.50 7.66 -10.55
N LEU A 58 17.22 8.70 -10.15
CA LEU A 58 16.71 9.77 -9.30
C LEU A 58 16.25 10.93 -10.19
N LEU A 59 15.04 11.40 -9.96
CA LEU A 59 14.44 12.49 -10.71
C LEU A 59 14.33 13.70 -9.77
N LYS A 60 15.11 14.74 -10.05
CA LYS A 60 15.29 15.89 -9.18
C LYS A 60 14.57 17.12 -9.68
N GLY A 61 14.09 17.95 -8.76
CA GLY A 61 13.49 19.25 -9.05
C GLY A 61 12.08 19.45 -8.54
N ASP A 62 11.42 18.42 -7.99
CA ASP A 62 10.15 18.58 -7.29
C ASP A 62 10.37 19.20 -5.90
N ALA A 63 9.52 20.14 -5.52
CA ALA A 63 9.58 20.79 -4.21
C ALA A 63 9.34 19.80 -3.05
N ALA A 64 8.64 18.68 -3.30
CA ALA A 64 8.37 17.63 -2.32
C ALA A 64 9.58 16.70 -2.09
N GLY A 65 10.55 16.66 -3.00
CA GLY A 65 11.74 15.83 -2.93
C GLY A 65 12.03 15.10 -4.25
N ASP A 66 12.91 14.11 -4.19
CA ASP A 66 13.32 13.34 -5.36
C ASP A 66 12.33 12.20 -5.63
N TRP A 67 11.91 12.05 -6.88
CA TRP A 67 11.24 10.85 -7.39
C TRP A 67 12.27 9.79 -7.72
N LYS A 68 11.87 8.52 -7.64
CA LYS A 68 12.74 7.39 -7.87
C LYS A 68 12.09 6.40 -8.83
N VAL A 69 12.87 5.90 -9.78
CA VAL A 69 12.53 4.76 -10.63
C VAL A 69 13.59 3.72 -10.42
N GLU A 70 13.20 2.52 -10.03
CA GLU A 70 14.13 1.44 -9.78
C GLU A 70 13.60 0.09 -10.23
N LEU A 71 14.53 -0.86 -10.35
CA LEU A 71 14.19 -2.26 -10.52
C LEU A 71 13.77 -2.83 -9.16
N ASP A 72 12.58 -3.45 -9.07
CA ASP A 72 12.18 -4.13 -7.82
C ASP A 72 12.94 -5.45 -7.64
N PHE A 73 14.11 -5.34 -7.00
CA PHE A 73 14.94 -6.50 -6.67
C PHE A 73 14.28 -7.46 -5.67
N ASP A 74 13.44 -6.98 -4.79
CA ASP A 74 12.76 -7.83 -3.79
C ASP A 74 11.70 -8.70 -4.46
N LEU A 75 10.98 -8.15 -5.44
CA LEU A 75 10.06 -8.91 -6.26
C LEU A 75 10.80 -9.96 -7.11
N LEU A 76 11.92 -9.59 -7.72
CA LEU A 76 12.77 -10.52 -8.47
C LEU A 76 13.30 -11.67 -7.60
N LYS A 77 13.77 -11.38 -6.40
CA LYS A 77 14.24 -12.40 -5.44
C LYS A 77 13.11 -13.36 -5.02
N ARG A 78 11.88 -12.84 -4.89
CA ARG A 78 10.71 -13.67 -4.54
C ARG A 78 10.34 -14.60 -5.68
N TRP A 79 10.28 -14.10 -6.91
CA TRP A 79 10.05 -14.96 -8.09
C TRP A 79 11.10 -16.06 -8.23
N GLY A 80 12.39 -15.73 -8.05
CA GLY A 80 13.47 -16.71 -8.06
C GLY A 80 13.32 -17.82 -7.01
N ARG A 81 12.80 -17.50 -5.82
CA ARG A 81 12.53 -18.50 -4.76
C ARG A 81 11.38 -19.43 -5.12
N GLN A 82 10.35 -18.92 -5.80
CA GLN A 82 9.20 -19.75 -6.22
C GLN A 82 9.58 -20.73 -7.33
N GLU A 83 10.50 -20.36 -8.23
CA GLU A 83 10.96 -21.24 -9.31
C GLU A 83 11.98 -22.31 -8.86
N ARG A 84 12.22 -22.48 -7.55
CA ARG A 84 13.26 -23.38 -6.98
C ARG A 84 14.66 -23.12 -7.55
N LEU A 85 14.97 -21.87 -7.86
CA LEU A 85 16.33 -21.44 -8.12
C LEU A 85 17.04 -21.47 -6.75
N GLY A 86 17.92 -22.46 -6.54
CA GLY A 86 18.51 -22.76 -5.24
C GLY A 86 19.34 -21.61 -4.64
N ASP A 87 19.84 -21.80 -3.40
CA ASP A 87 20.63 -20.82 -2.63
C ASP A 87 21.83 -20.22 -3.37
N SER A 88 22.36 -20.92 -4.39
CA SER A 88 23.39 -20.45 -5.32
C SER A 88 22.99 -19.21 -6.14
N PHE A 89 21.69 -18.91 -6.27
CA PHE A 89 21.21 -17.74 -6.99
C PHE A 89 21.55 -16.42 -6.28
N MET A 90 21.66 -16.42 -4.97
CA MET A 90 21.96 -15.22 -4.19
C MET A 90 23.44 -14.82 -4.31
N ASP A 91 24.36 -15.80 -4.40
CA ASP A 91 25.81 -15.57 -4.54
C ASP A 91 26.21 -15.24 -5.99
N GLU A 92 25.39 -15.65 -6.98
CA GLU A 92 25.58 -15.34 -8.40
C GLU A 92 24.90 -14.05 -8.85
N LEU A 93 24.12 -13.38 -7.99
CA LEU A 93 23.32 -12.21 -8.37
C LEU A 93 24.19 -11.07 -8.93
N ASP A 94 25.39 -10.85 -8.41
CA ASP A 94 26.32 -9.82 -8.91
C ASP A 94 26.96 -10.18 -10.25
N ALA A 95 27.17 -11.47 -10.54
CA ALA A 95 27.80 -11.92 -11.78
C ALA A 95 26.81 -12.38 -12.86
N SER A 96 25.57 -12.71 -12.47
CA SER A 96 24.58 -13.39 -13.30
C SER A 96 23.31 -12.58 -13.55
N LEU A 97 23.16 -11.36 -12.99
CA LEU A 97 22.05 -10.46 -13.33
C LEU A 97 21.89 -10.29 -14.84
N GLU A 98 22.99 -10.21 -15.58
CA GLU A 98 22.94 -10.15 -17.07
C GLU A 98 22.38 -11.43 -17.69
N LYS A 99 22.65 -12.59 -17.12
CA LYS A 99 22.21 -13.88 -17.65
C LYS A 99 20.75 -14.14 -17.28
N THR A 100 20.34 -13.71 -16.09
CA THR A 100 18.97 -13.81 -15.58
C THR A 100 18.05 -12.81 -16.29
N LEU A 101 18.49 -11.57 -16.51
CA LEU A 101 17.76 -10.58 -17.30
C LEU A 101 17.68 -10.93 -18.80
N LYS A 102 18.66 -11.68 -19.35
CA LYS A 102 18.57 -12.25 -20.69
C LYS A 102 17.63 -13.45 -20.79
N THR A 103 17.41 -14.15 -19.68
CA THR A 103 16.50 -15.31 -19.61
C THR A 103 15.06 -14.89 -19.26
N LEU A 104 14.90 -13.81 -18.48
CA LEU A 104 13.65 -13.07 -18.36
C LEU A 104 13.58 -12.15 -19.58
N SER A 105 12.66 -12.42 -20.49
CA SER A 105 12.43 -11.50 -21.62
C SER A 105 12.32 -10.08 -21.06
N GLU A 106 12.93 -9.09 -21.72
CA GLU A 106 12.99 -7.67 -21.32
C GLU A 106 11.61 -7.06 -20.96
N GLN A 107 10.53 -7.77 -21.29
CA GLN A 107 9.13 -7.39 -21.05
C GLN A 107 8.58 -7.75 -19.65
N ILE A 108 9.33 -8.42 -18.77
CA ILE A 108 8.83 -8.93 -17.48
C ILE A 108 9.65 -8.40 -16.30
N VAL A 109 10.50 -7.42 -16.51
CA VAL A 109 11.30 -6.84 -15.43
C VAL A 109 10.42 -5.91 -14.59
N PRO A 110 10.24 -6.19 -13.29
CA PRO A 110 9.43 -5.33 -12.44
C PRO A 110 10.16 -4.02 -12.18
N LEU A 111 9.52 -2.93 -12.52
CA LEU A 111 9.95 -1.58 -12.18
C LEU A 111 9.06 -1.02 -11.09
N GLU A 112 9.63 -0.26 -10.19
CA GLU A 112 8.92 0.50 -9.18
C GLU A 112 9.12 1.99 -9.40
N LEU A 113 8.02 2.74 -9.43
CA LEU A 113 7.99 4.18 -9.36
C LEU A 113 7.66 4.61 -7.95
N VAL A 114 8.56 5.35 -7.29
CA VAL A 114 8.37 5.87 -5.94
C VAL A 114 8.31 7.40 -5.97
N SER A 115 7.22 7.96 -5.47
CA SER A 115 7.11 9.41 -5.30
C SER A 115 7.80 9.89 -4.01
N PRO A 116 8.26 11.15 -3.93
CA PRO A 116 8.46 11.80 -2.64
C PRO A 116 7.11 11.97 -1.92
N PRO A 117 7.08 12.36 -0.63
CA PRO A 117 5.85 12.67 0.08
C PRO A 117 5.20 13.96 -0.47
N ILE A 118 4.43 13.84 -1.55
CA ILE A 118 3.70 14.95 -2.19
C ILE A 118 2.49 15.39 -1.36
N GLU A 119 2.04 16.63 -1.47
CA GLU A 119 0.74 17.04 -0.92
C GLU A 119 -0.39 16.20 -1.53
N MET A 120 -1.35 15.77 -0.72
CA MET A 120 -2.41 14.85 -1.18
C MET A 120 -3.30 15.42 -2.29
N ASP A 121 -3.44 16.74 -2.38
CA ASP A 121 -4.16 17.41 -3.47
C ASP A 121 -3.45 17.26 -4.83
N ARG A 122 -2.17 16.90 -4.84
CA ARG A 122 -1.39 16.59 -6.05
C ARG A 122 -1.60 15.15 -6.59
N LEU A 123 -2.40 14.32 -5.95
CA LEU A 123 -2.72 12.98 -6.47
C LEU A 123 -3.33 13.02 -7.88
N VAL A 124 -4.00 14.10 -8.25
CA VAL A 124 -4.50 14.33 -9.61
C VAL A 124 -3.36 14.36 -10.65
N GLU A 125 -2.18 14.85 -10.29
CA GLU A 125 -1.00 14.85 -11.16
C GLU A 125 -0.49 13.41 -11.35
N VAL A 126 -0.50 12.60 -10.29
CA VAL A 126 -0.13 11.16 -10.37
C VAL A 126 -1.13 10.38 -11.21
N GLU A 127 -2.44 10.64 -11.06
CA GLU A 127 -3.47 10.04 -11.92
C GLU A 127 -3.22 10.35 -13.41
N SER A 128 -2.88 11.60 -13.72
CA SER A 128 -2.53 12.01 -15.08
C SER A 128 -1.24 11.36 -15.60
N LEU A 129 -0.25 11.15 -14.71
CA LEU A 129 0.96 10.39 -15.04
C LEU A 129 0.63 8.95 -15.40
N VAL A 130 -0.21 8.27 -14.60
CA VAL A 130 -0.63 6.88 -14.86
C VAL A 130 -1.26 6.73 -16.25
N GLU A 131 -2.06 7.71 -16.68
CA GLU A 131 -2.61 7.71 -18.05
C GLU A 131 -1.53 7.80 -19.14
N GLN A 132 -0.48 8.57 -18.89
CA GLN A 132 0.63 8.68 -19.85
C GLN A 132 1.46 7.40 -19.88
N LEU A 133 1.72 6.79 -18.73
CA LEU A 133 2.42 5.51 -18.63
C LEU A 133 1.64 4.40 -19.32
N THR A 134 0.32 4.33 -19.13
CA THR A 134 -0.55 3.39 -19.84
C THR A 134 -0.45 3.56 -21.37
N LYS A 135 -0.48 4.81 -21.88
CA LYS A 135 -0.33 5.11 -23.30
C LYS A 135 1.05 4.75 -23.85
N ALA A 136 2.07 4.77 -23.01
CA ALA A 136 3.44 4.39 -23.36
C ALA A 136 3.68 2.88 -23.35
N GLY A 137 2.72 2.08 -22.87
CA GLY A 137 2.81 0.63 -22.83
C GLY A 137 3.19 0.04 -21.48
N ALA A 138 3.04 0.80 -20.38
CA ALA A 138 3.17 0.23 -19.05
C ALA A 138 2.10 -0.86 -18.83
N GLU A 139 2.52 -1.99 -18.25
CA GLU A 139 1.69 -3.16 -17.95
C GLU A 139 1.73 -3.46 -16.45
N GLY A 140 0.55 -3.65 -15.87
CA GLY A 140 0.35 -4.02 -14.47
C GLY A 140 0.12 -5.51 -14.27
N THR A 141 -0.57 -5.84 -13.18
CA THR A 141 -1.01 -7.20 -12.87
C THR A 141 -1.83 -7.75 -14.03
N SER A 142 -1.48 -8.95 -14.48
CA SER A 142 -2.19 -9.68 -15.53
C SER A 142 -2.55 -11.06 -15.05
N ASP A 143 -3.39 -11.79 -15.80
CA ASP A 143 -3.78 -13.20 -15.53
C ASP A 143 -2.58 -14.16 -15.50
N ARG A 144 -1.39 -13.68 -15.90
CA ARG A 144 -0.16 -14.45 -15.78
C ARG A 144 0.34 -14.34 -14.35
N TRP A 145 0.44 -15.47 -13.65
CA TRP A 145 0.89 -15.61 -12.26
C TRP A 145 2.22 -14.89 -11.91
N ARG A 146 3.01 -14.48 -12.90
CA ARG A 146 4.28 -13.75 -12.75
C ARG A 146 4.12 -12.24 -12.60
N ASN A 147 2.96 -11.68 -12.94
CA ASN A 147 2.74 -10.24 -12.96
C ASN A 147 1.78 -9.85 -11.82
N ALA A 148 2.17 -10.08 -10.59
CA ALA A 148 1.43 -9.66 -9.41
C ALA A 148 2.04 -8.37 -8.85
N PHE A 149 1.78 -7.25 -9.52
CA PHE A 149 2.31 -5.94 -9.16
C PHE A 149 1.42 -5.23 -8.16
N GLY A 150 2.05 -4.59 -7.19
CA GLY A 150 1.36 -3.80 -6.16
C GLY A 150 1.32 -2.31 -6.47
N MET A 151 0.37 -1.66 -5.82
CA MET A 151 0.38 -0.23 -5.64
C MET A 151 0.26 0.07 -4.14
N GLN A 152 1.01 1.05 -3.66
CA GLN A 152 1.06 1.34 -2.23
C GLN A 152 0.84 2.84 -2.01
N PHE A 153 0.06 3.15 -0.97
CA PHE A 153 -0.07 4.51 -0.45
C PHE A 153 0.57 4.62 0.93
N ASN A 154 1.31 5.70 1.14
CA ASN A 154 1.89 6.06 2.43
C ASN A 154 1.25 7.36 2.95
N PRO A 155 -0.03 7.37 3.36
CA PRO A 155 -0.69 8.58 3.83
C PRO A 155 -0.13 9.01 5.18
N GLU A 156 0.22 10.30 5.29
CA GLU A 156 0.67 10.92 6.52
C GLU A 156 -0.46 10.96 7.56
N MET A 157 -0.14 10.75 8.82
CA MET A 157 -1.13 10.76 9.90
C MET A 157 -1.66 12.18 10.17
N PRO A 158 -2.98 12.34 10.39
CA PRO A 158 -3.54 13.63 10.82
C PRO A 158 -3.24 13.95 12.29
N SER A 159 -3.06 12.96 13.14
CA SER A 159 -2.61 13.06 14.53
C SER A 159 -1.78 11.83 14.89
N LEU A 160 -0.83 12.01 15.80
CA LEU A 160 0.01 10.93 16.36
C LEU A 160 -0.53 10.40 17.69
N ASP A 161 -1.68 10.87 18.14
CA ASP A 161 -2.34 10.36 19.36
C ASP A 161 -2.71 8.89 19.20
N SER A 162 -2.49 8.10 20.23
CA SER A 162 -2.82 6.67 20.23
C SER A 162 -4.29 6.42 19.87
N GLN A 163 -5.22 7.28 20.31
CA GLN A 163 -6.63 7.17 19.97
C GLN A 163 -6.90 7.33 18.46
N MET A 164 -6.24 8.29 17.80
CA MET A 164 -6.36 8.46 16.34
C MET A 164 -5.80 7.24 15.61
N ILE A 165 -4.64 6.74 16.02
CA ILE A 165 -4.03 5.55 15.42
C ILE A 165 -4.93 4.32 15.61
N VAL A 166 -5.51 4.14 16.81
CA VAL A 166 -6.48 3.06 17.06
C VAL A 166 -7.72 3.17 16.19
N ARG A 167 -8.26 4.39 15.96
CA ARG A 167 -9.40 4.58 15.05
C ARG A 167 -9.08 4.14 13.63
N PHE A 168 -7.90 4.49 13.10
CA PHE A 168 -7.46 4.01 11.78
C PHE A 168 -7.35 2.48 11.74
N LEU A 169 -6.78 1.85 12.76
CA LEU A 169 -6.72 0.39 12.86
C LEU A 169 -8.12 -0.23 12.91
N LYS A 170 -9.01 0.26 13.78
CA LYS A 170 -10.40 -0.23 13.88
C LYS A 170 -11.12 -0.10 12.54
N ALA A 171 -11.08 1.08 11.91
CA ALA A 171 -11.73 1.33 10.64
C ALA A 171 -11.19 0.42 9.53
N PHE A 172 -9.87 0.30 9.41
CA PHE A 172 -9.24 -0.55 8.41
C PHE A 172 -9.60 -2.03 8.61
N LEU A 173 -9.53 -2.53 9.84
CA LEU A 173 -9.85 -3.93 10.16
C LEU A 173 -11.32 -4.25 9.89
N CYS A 174 -12.23 -3.34 10.19
CA CYS A 174 -13.65 -3.50 9.89
C CYS A 174 -13.95 -3.46 8.38
N LEU A 175 -13.17 -2.70 7.60
CA LEU A 175 -13.34 -2.59 6.15
C LEU A 175 -12.48 -3.57 5.35
N TYR A 176 -11.64 -4.39 6.00
CA TYR A 176 -10.63 -5.21 5.34
C TYR A 176 -11.22 -6.11 4.24
N ASP A 177 -12.24 -6.90 4.53
CA ASP A 177 -12.84 -7.84 3.58
C ASP A 177 -13.46 -7.09 2.36
N TRP A 178 -14.06 -5.92 2.61
CA TRP A 178 -14.60 -5.06 1.57
C TRP A 178 -13.50 -4.44 0.71
N LEU A 179 -12.43 -3.94 1.32
CA LEU A 179 -11.26 -3.39 0.60
C LEU A 179 -10.58 -4.47 -0.23
N GLU A 180 -10.41 -5.68 0.32
CA GLU A 180 -9.81 -6.82 -0.37
C GLU A 180 -10.61 -7.22 -1.62
N LYS A 181 -11.95 -7.27 -1.50
CA LYS A 181 -12.83 -7.57 -2.64
C LYS A 181 -12.80 -6.46 -3.69
N ARG A 182 -12.74 -5.21 -3.28
CA ARG A 182 -12.69 -4.06 -4.20
C ARG A 182 -11.33 -3.90 -4.90
N ALA A 183 -10.27 -4.27 -4.23
CA ALA A 183 -8.93 -4.26 -4.81
C ALA A 183 -8.73 -5.38 -5.84
N ASP A 184 -9.69 -6.34 -5.94
CA ASP A 184 -9.65 -7.51 -6.84
C ASP A 184 -8.30 -8.23 -6.84
N ILE A 185 -7.76 -8.45 -5.63
CA ILE A 185 -6.38 -8.87 -5.43
C ILE A 185 -6.10 -10.18 -6.12
N ASN A 186 -5.10 -10.18 -6.98
CA ASN A 186 -4.63 -11.37 -7.67
C ASN A 186 -4.30 -12.49 -6.69
N LEU A 187 -4.79 -13.72 -6.98
CA LEU A 187 -4.58 -14.90 -6.14
C LEU A 187 -3.10 -15.15 -5.83
N THR A 188 -2.20 -14.82 -6.76
CA THR A 188 -0.75 -14.95 -6.57
C THR A 188 -0.25 -14.09 -5.43
N ARG A 189 -0.70 -12.83 -5.29
CA ARG A 189 -0.33 -11.96 -4.17
C ARG A 189 -0.81 -12.49 -2.83
N LYS A 190 -1.98 -13.15 -2.80
CA LYS A 190 -2.50 -13.82 -1.60
C LYS A 190 -1.67 -15.04 -1.21
N ILE A 191 -1.21 -15.83 -2.19
CA ILE A 191 -0.44 -17.06 -1.95
C ILE A 191 1.02 -16.76 -1.59
N THR A 192 1.59 -15.68 -2.11
CA THR A 192 3.02 -15.35 -1.93
C THR A 192 3.34 -14.63 -0.64
N SER A 193 2.39 -14.50 0.29
CA SER A 193 2.54 -13.75 1.56
C SER A 193 2.99 -12.29 1.35
N TYR A 194 2.58 -11.70 0.24
CA TYR A 194 2.87 -10.30 -0.07
C TYR A 194 2.04 -9.35 0.78
N VAL A 195 0.79 -9.79 1.05
CA VAL A 195 -0.18 -9.09 1.89
C VAL A 195 -0.86 -10.13 2.77
N ASP A 196 -0.35 -10.29 3.99
CA ASP A 196 -0.94 -11.20 4.97
C ASP A 196 -2.10 -10.54 5.70
N PRO A 197 -3.25 -11.22 5.86
CA PRO A 197 -4.33 -10.73 6.70
C PRO A 197 -3.87 -10.62 8.17
N PHE A 198 -4.52 -9.73 8.91
CA PHE A 198 -4.27 -9.65 10.34
C PHE A 198 -4.75 -10.91 11.08
N PRO A 199 -3.99 -11.40 12.10
CA PRO A 199 -4.44 -12.51 12.92
C PRO A 199 -5.80 -12.21 13.56
N ARG A 200 -6.73 -13.16 13.47
CA ARG A 200 -8.09 -12.97 14.02
C ARG A 200 -8.10 -12.55 15.47
N ALA A 201 -7.17 -13.08 16.28
CA ALA A 201 -7.06 -12.70 17.70
C ALA A 201 -6.72 -11.21 17.86
N TYR A 202 -5.88 -10.67 16.97
CA TYR A 202 -5.56 -9.24 16.95
C TYR A 202 -6.76 -8.40 16.52
N VAL A 203 -7.47 -8.83 15.46
CA VAL A 203 -8.69 -8.15 15.00
C VAL A 203 -9.69 -8.03 16.15
N LEU A 204 -10.04 -9.14 16.81
CA LEU A 204 -10.98 -9.16 17.94
C LEU A 204 -10.53 -8.28 19.10
N LYS A 205 -9.23 -8.22 19.38
CA LYS A 205 -8.66 -7.34 20.41
C LYS A 205 -8.86 -5.87 20.05
N VAL A 206 -8.47 -5.49 18.83
CA VAL A 206 -8.48 -4.07 18.42
C VAL A 206 -9.90 -3.53 18.27
N ILE A 207 -10.85 -4.30 17.70
CA ILE A 207 -12.22 -3.82 17.51
C ILE A 207 -13.07 -3.82 18.78
N ALA A 208 -12.54 -4.36 19.90
CA ALA A 208 -13.25 -4.34 21.19
C ALA A 208 -13.60 -2.90 21.61
N PRO A 209 -14.81 -2.67 22.18
CA PRO A 209 -15.27 -1.31 22.54
C PRO A 209 -14.36 -0.62 23.57
N ASP A 210 -13.75 -1.39 24.46
CA ASP A 210 -12.86 -0.93 25.52
C ASP A 210 -11.37 -0.88 25.12
N TYR A 211 -11.03 -1.23 23.88
CA TYR A 211 -9.64 -1.18 23.41
C TYR A 211 -9.24 0.25 23.01
N TRP A 212 -8.68 0.96 23.98
CA TRP A 212 -8.13 2.32 23.86
C TRP A 212 -6.81 2.42 24.62
N PRO A 213 -5.76 1.71 24.19
CA PRO A 213 -4.47 1.69 24.85
C PRO A 213 -3.75 3.04 24.77
N ASN A 214 -2.79 3.26 25.67
CA ASN A 214 -1.79 4.29 25.47
C ASN A 214 -0.82 3.89 24.34
N GLN A 215 0.08 4.79 23.96
CA GLN A 215 0.98 4.58 22.83
C GLN A 215 1.90 3.38 23.01
N ASP A 216 2.51 3.21 24.20
CA ASP A 216 3.40 2.09 24.48
C ASP A 216 2.69 0.74 24.36
N GLN A 217 1.52 0.63 24.98
CA GLN A 217 0.70 -0.58 24.90
C GLN A 217 0.22 -0.86 23.48
N LEU A 218 -0.11 0.17 22.68
CA LEU A 218 -0.52 0.02 21.28
C LEU A 218 0.61 -0.57 20.44
N ILE A 219 1.83 -0.07 20.61
CA ILE A 219 3.01 -0.55 19.88
C ILE A 219 3.33 -1.99 20.29
N ASP A 220 3.36 -2.28 21.60
CA ASP A 220 3.64 -3.64 22.10
C ASP A 220 2.60 -4.64 21.61
N ASP A 221 1.33 -4.29 21.67
CA ASP A 221 0.24 -5.11 21.17
C ASP A 221 0.38 -5.38 19.67
N TYR A 222 0.69 -4.34 18.88
CA TYR A 222 0.90 -4.54 17.45
C TYR A 222 2.07 -5.48 17.16
N LEU A 223 3.22 -5.23 17.77
CA LEU A 223 4.45 -6.01 17.56
C LEU A 223 4.27 -7.47 17.98
N SER A 224 3.50 -7.75 19.04
CA SER A 224 3.27 -9.12 19.50
C SER A 224 2.49 -9.98 18.51
N TYR A 225 1.62 -9.37 17.70
CA TYR A 225 0.80 -10.07 16.70
C TYR A 225 1.30 -9.89 15.26
N ASN A 226 2.02 -8.81 14.98
CA ASN A 226 2.36 -8.38 13.63
C ASN A 226 3.84 -7.97 13.49
N PRO A 227 4.82 -8.84 13.84
CA PRO A 227 6.25 -8.51 13.70
C PRO A 227 6.72 -8.66 12.25
N THR A 228 5.96 -8.12 11.29
CA THR A 228 6.20 -8.29 9.85
C THR A 228 5.71 -7.08 9.06
N ARG A 229 6.42 -6.75 7.97
CA ARG A 229 6.05 -5.73 7.00
C ARG A 229 4.91 -6.14 6.06
N ASN A 230 4.51 -7.41 6.07
CA ASN A 230 3.62 -7.96 5.06
C ASN A 230 2.12 -7.80 5.38
N ARG A 231 1.75 -6.93 6.31
CA ARG A 231 0.33 -6.63 6.56
C ARG A 231 -0.22 -5.69 5.49
N ALA A 232 -1.50 -5.86 5.18
CA ALA A 232 -2.23 -5.00 4.23
C ALA A 232 -2.19 -3.52 4.62
N LEU A 233 -2.14 -3.24 5.92
CA LEU A 233 -1.82 -1.95 6.52
C LEU A 233 -0.62 -2.16 7.46
N ASP A 234 0.58 -1.87 6.98
CA ASP A 234 1.79 -1.99 7.76
C ASP A 234 1.99 -0.73 8.62
N MET A 235 1.96 -0.91 9.92
CA MET A 235 2.12 0.16 10.92
C MET A 235 3.56 0.33 11.38
N LEU A 236 4.49 -0.56 10.98
CA LEU A 236 5.87 -0.52 11.48
C LEU A 236 6.60 0.78 11.17
N PRO A 237 6.44 1.43 9.98
CA PRO A 237 7.05 2.72 9.71
C PRO A 237 6.60 3.82 10.70
N LEU A 238 5.31 3.86 11.02
CA LEU A 238 4.73 4.79 11.98
C LEU A 238 5.22 4.50 13.41
N PHE A 239 5.17 3.24 13.82
CA PHE A 239 5.61 2.85 15.16
C PHE A 239 7.12 3.03 15.34
N ARG A 240 7.92 2.80 14.30
CA ARG A 240 9.33 3.13 14.34
C ARG A 240 9.58 4.64 14.47
N PHE A 241 8.72 5.47 13.90
CA PHE A 241 8.79 6.92 14.07
C PHE A 241 8.47 7.35 15.51
N LEU A 242 7.52 6.67 16.16
CA LEU A 242 7.09 6.96 17.53
C LEU A 242 8.05 6.40 18.59
N ASP A 243 8.55 5.19 18.39
CA ASP A 243 9.52 4.50 19.26
C ASP A 243 10.40 3.53 18.45
N GLU A 244 11.52 4.05 17.94
CA GLU A 244 12.43 3.27 17.11
C GLU A 244 13.03 2.09 17.87
N SER A 245 13.41 2.29 19.12
CA SER A 245 14.08 1.28 19.93
C SER A 245 13.19 0.06 20.18
N ARG A 246 11.92 0.29 20.44
CA ARG A 246 10.91 -0.74 20.68
C ARG A 246 10.64 -1.58 19.43
N VAL A 247 10.54 -0.92 18.28
CA VAL A 247 10.31 -1.63 17.01
C VAL A 247 11.53 -2.45 16.61
N LEU A 248 12.74 -1.89 16.67
CA LEU A 248 13.97 -2.60 16.31
C LEU A 248 14.27 -3.82 17.19
N ALA A 249 13.83 -3.80 18.46
CA ALA A 249 13.98 -4.94 19.35
C ALA A 249 13.20 -6.20 18.90
N ILE A 250 12.17 -6.04 18.09
CA ILE A 250 11.27 -7.14 17.67
C ILE A 250 11.32 -7.36 16.15
N ALA A 251 11.38 -6.26 15.37
CA ALA A 251 11.34 -6.28 13.90
C ALA A 251 12.54 -5.49 13.36
N ASP A 252 13.75 -6.08 13.45
CA ASP A 252 14.98 -5.50 12.93
C ASP A 252 15.10 -5.76 11.42
N ASP A 253 14.30 -5.02 10.64
CA ASP A 253 14.33 -5.05 9.18
C ASP A 253 14.74 -3.67 8.66
N VAL A 254 15.85 -3.61 7.93
CA VAL A 254 16.41 -2.38 7.34
C VAL A 254 15.47 -1.67 6.37
N LEU A 255 14.49 -2.39 5.85
CA LEU A 255 13.48 -1.87 4.93
C LEU A 255 12.34 -1.14 5.64
N ILE A 256 12.22 -1.26 6.97
CA ILE A 256 11.29 -0.46 7.76
C ILE A 256 11.89 0.93 7.93
N LYS A 257 11.45 1.88 7.10
CA LYS A 257 11.89 3.28 7.22
C LYS A 257 10.96 4.05 8.15
N SER A 258 11.53 4.70 9.18
CA SER A 258 10.82 5.55 10.13
C SER A 258 10.11 6.71 9.42
N ARG A 259 8.78 6.77 9.52
CA ARG A 259 7.94 7.79 8.86
C ARG A 259 6.63 7.97 9.64
N PRO A 260 6.07 9.20 9.76
CA PRO A 260 4.77 9.43 10.40
C PRO A 260 3.59 9.08 9.48
N THR A 261 3.68 7.94 8.78
CA THR A 261 2.73 7.50 7.76
C THR A 261 2.24 6.08 8.03
N LEU A 262 1.03 5.81 7.63
CA LEU A 262 0.55 4.45 7.41
C LEU A 262 1.20 3.91 6.11
N HIS A 263 1.24 2.58 5.97
CA HIS A 263 1.71 1.94 4.76
C HIS A 263 0.62 0.99 4.25
N TYR A 264 -0.23 1.50 3.35
CA TYR A 264 -1.36 0.78 2.76
C TYR A 264 -0.92 0.04 1.50
N ARG A 265 -0.84 -1.29 1.58
CA ARG A 265 -0.22 -2.19 0.59
C ARG A 265 -1.21 -3.08 -0.14
N LEU A 266 -2.50 -2.96 0.18
CA LEU A 266 -3.51 -3.90 -0.32
C LEU A 266 -3.71 -3.83 -1.84
N PRO A 267 -3.78 -2.63 -2.49
CA PRO A 267 -4.16 -2.54 -3.89
C PRO A 267 -3.17 -3.20 -4.86
N ASP A 268 -3.71 -3.78 -5.93
CA ASP A 268 -2.93 -4.21 -7.09
C ASP A 268 -2.68 -3.02 -8.03
N SER A 269 -1.55 -3.05 -8.73
CA SER A 269 -1.29 -2.16 -9.86
C SER A 269 -1.78 -2.84 -11.13
N GLU A 270 -2.91 -2.36 -11.66
CA GLU A 270 -3.45 -2.82 -12.93
C GLU A 270 -3.20 -1.79 -14.04
N ILE A 271 -2.07 -1.06 -13.94
CA ILE A 271 -1.66 -0.09 -14.96
C ILE A 271 -1.66 -0.75 -16.35
N GLY A 272 -2.15 -0.05 -17.35
CA GLY A 272 -2.39 -0.61 -18.68
C GLY A 272 -3.85 -0.99 -18.92
N GLN A 273 -4.64 -1.28 -17.88
CA GLN A 273 -6.07 -1.48 -18.01
C GLN A 273 -6.79 -0.13 -18.24
N PRO A 274 -7.68 -0.02 -19.24
CA PRO A 274 -8.29 1.28 -19.61
C PRO A 274 -9.13 1.95 -18.52
N SER A 275 -9.68 1.15 -17.58
CA SER A 275 -10.52 1.62 -16.48
C SER A 275 -9.74 1.88 -15.21
N TRP A 276 -8.49 1.40 -15.11
CA TRP A 276 -7.71 1.50 -13.90
C TRP A 276 -7.04 2.87 -13.74
N GLY A 277 -6.89 3.27 -12.49
CA GLY A 277 -6.13 4.42 -12.03
C GLY A 277 -6.04 4.42 -10.52
N ILE A 278 -5.18 5.25 -9.97
CA ILE A 278 -4.99 5.35 -8.50
C ILE A 278 -6.24 5.84 -7.78
N HIS A 279 -7.17 6.51 -8.51
CA HIS A 279 -8.43 7.01 -7.97
C HIS A 279 -9.29 5.92 -7.34
N GLN A 280 -9.22 4.67 -7.80
CA GLN A 280 -9.97 3.55 -7.24
C GLN A 280 -9.54 3.27 -5.80
N ALA A 281 -8.26 2.95 -5.62
CA ALA A 281 -7.68 2.67 -4.32
C ALA A 281 -7.72 3.89 -3.38
N TRP A 282 -7.57 5.11 -3.94
CA TRP A 282 -7.69 6.34 -3.16
C TRP A 282 -9.11 6.55 -2.63
N ASN A 283 -10.11 6.41 -3.50
CA ASN A 283 -11.50 6.59 -3.11
C ASN A 283 -11.97 5.52 -2.09
N ASP A 284 -11.40 4.32 -2.16
CA ASP A 284 -11.65 3.25 -1.19
C ASP A 284 -10.95 3.54 0.15
N TRP A 285 -9.71 4.06 0.12
CA TRP A 285 -9.01 4.53 1.31
C TRP A 285 -9.79 5.64 2.04
N LEU A 286 -10.40 6.54 1.31
CA LEU A 286 -11.20 7.62 1.91
C LEU A 286 -12.44 7.11 2.67
N GLU A 287 -12.97 5.93 2.37
CA GLU A 287 -14.01 5.31 3.19
C GLU A 287 -13.47 4.91 4.57
N VAL A 288 -12.19 4.49 4.66
CA VAL A 288 -11.51 4.30 5.95
C VAL A 288 -11.43 5.62 6.72
N GLU A 289 -10.98 6.70 6.07
CA GLU A 289 -10.86 8.02 6.72
C GLU A 289 -12.21 8.59 7.17
N LYS A 290 -13.27 8.41 6.39
CA LYS A 290 -14.64 8.82 6.78
C LYS A 290 -15.10 8.09 8.03
N LEU A 291 -14.83 6.78 8.10
CA LEU A 291 -15.19 5.99 9.27
C LEU A 291 -14.37 6.41 10.51
N VAL A 292 -13.09 6.78 10.33
CA VAL A 292 -12.27 7.38 11.39
C VAL A 292 -12.83 8.70 11.89
N PHE A 293 -13.36 9.54 10.97
CA PHE A 293 -13.93 10.84 11.28
C PHE A 293 -15.23 10.73 12.06
N ASP A 294 -16.10 9.78 11.70
CA ASP A 294 -17.37 9.50 12.36
C ASP A 294 -17.22 8.40 13.43
N SER A 295 -16.80 8.82 14.64
CA SER A 295 -16.57 7.87 15.73
C SER A 295 -17.82 7.06 16.12
N ALA A 296 -19.00 7.65 16.05
CA ALA A 296 -20.23 6.95 16.42
C ALA A 296 -20.57 5.84 15.40
N ARG A 297 -20.32 6.08 14.11
CA ARG A 297 -20.45 5.06 13.07
C ARG A 297 -19.37 3.98 13.24
N LEU A 298 -18.13 4.37 13.50
CA LEU A 298 -17.04 3.43 13.75
C LEU A 298 -17.38 2.46 14.88
N ASP A 299 -17.93 2.96 16.00
CA ASP A 299 -18.32 2.13 17.14
C ASP A 299 -19.41 1.11 16.73
N ARG A 300 -20.45 1.54 15.99
CA ARG A 300 -21.51 0.64 15.47
C ARG A 300 -20.95 -0.43 14.53
N VAL A 301 -20.03 -0.05 13.65
CA VAL A 301 -19.39 -1.01 12.71
C VAL A 301 -18.53 -2.02 13.49
N CYS A 302 -17.75 -1.57 14.47
CA CYS A 302 -16.96 -2.46 15.32
C CYS A 302 -17.84 -3.46 16.07
N GLU A 303 -18.95 -3.00 16.67
CA GLU A 303 -19.89 -3.86 17.38
C GLU A 303 -20.51 -4.89 16.44
N ALA A 304 -21.00 -4.47 15.27
CA ALA A 304 -21.57 -5.36 14.27
C ALA A 304 -20.54 -6.41 13.78
N TYR A 305 -19.29 -5.98 13.56
CA TYR A 305 -18.22 -6.90 13.12
C TYR A 305 -17.85 -7.90 14.22
N GLN A 306 -17.81 -7.50 15.48
CA GLN A 306 -17.63 -8.43 16.60
C GLN A 306 -18.73 -9.50 16.65
N ILE A 307 -19.99 -9.07 16.52
CA ILE A 307 -21.14 -10.00 16.49
C ILE A 307 -20.99 -10.96 15.32
N PHE A 308 -20.70 -10.47 14.12
CA PHE A 308 -20.47 -11.29 12.93
C PHE A 308 -19.35 -12.31 13.14
N LEU A 309 -18.21 -11.89 13.69
CA LEU A 309 -17.09 -12.77 13.97
C LEU A 309 -17.38 -13.80 15.06
N ALA A 310 -18.24 -13.48 16.03
CA ALA A 310 -18.61 -14.39 17.13
C ALA A 310 -19.57 -15.51 16.69
N HIS A 311 -20.37 -15.33 15.61
CA HIS A 311 -21.40 -16.25 15.17
C HIS A 311 -20.97 -17.09 13.96
N PRO A 312 -20.56 -18.36 14.13
CA PRO A 312 -20.09 -19.19 13.01
C PRO A 312 -21.14 -19.40 11.91
N ILE A 313 -22.43 -19.44 12.26
CA ILE A 313 -23.53 -19.63 11.30
C ILE A 313 -23.68 -18.39 10.41
N GLU A 314 -23.61 -17.18 10.96
CA GLU A 314 -23.68 -15.94 10.19
C GLU A 314 -22.55 -15.83 9.19
N ARG A 315 -21.33 -16.20 9.60
CA ARG A 315 -20.16 -16.26 8.72
C ARG A 315 -20.25 -17.26 7.59
N PHE A 316 -21.10 -18.28 7.73
CA PHE A 316 -21.34 -19.29 6.69
C PHE A 316 -22.39 -18.84 5.69
N VAL A 317 -23.36 -18.03 6.14
CA VAL A 317 -24.53 -17.62 5.34
C VAL A 317 -24.35 -16.23 4.73
N ASN A 318 -23.63 -15.34 5.41
CA ASN A 318 -23.45 -13.94 5.04
C ASN A 318 -21.98 -13.61 4.80
N ASN A 319 -21.73 -12.63 3.92
CA ASN A 319 -20.43 -12.08 3.66
C ASN A 319 -20.31 -10.71 4.34
N TRP A 320 -19.24 -10.50 5.12
CA TRP A 320 -19.05 -9.22 5.81
C TRP A 320 -18.86 -8.05 4.85
N ASP A 321 -18.16 -8.28 3.73
CA ASP A 321 -17.96 -7.26 2.69
C ASP A 321 -19.26 -6.70 2.10
N GLU A 322 -20.34 -7.50 2.09
CA GLU A 322 -21.67 -7.06 1.67
C GLU A 322 -22.42 -6.34 2.80
N LEU A 323 -22.30 -6.82 4.04
CA LEU A 323 -22.96 -6.23 5.19
C LEU A 323 -22.41 -4.84 5.52
N VAL A 324 -21.10 -4.66 5.45
CA VAL A 324 -20.45 -3.38 5.80
C VAL A 324 -20.84 -2.25 4.86
N VAL A 325 -21.24 -2.54 3.63
CA VAL A 325 -21.72 -1.54 2.66
C VAL A 325 -22.94 -0.77 3.17
N THR A 326 -23.77 -1.38 4.00
CA THR A 326 -24.94 -0.70 4.59
C THR A 326 -24.51 0.46 5.49
N PHE A 327 -23.42 0.29 6.23
CA PHE A 327 -22.84 1.34 7.09
C PHE A 327 -22.16 2.44 6.25
N LEU A 328 -21.58 2.09 5.10
CA LEU A 328 -20.94 3.07 4.19
C LEU A 328 -21.98 3.91 3.43
N ALA A 329 -23.21 3.43 3.31
CA ALA A 329 -24.29 4.11 2.60
C ALA A 329 -25.04 5.14 3.46
N GLU A 330 -24.80 5.22 4.77
CA GLU A 330 -25.50 6.12 5.71
C GLU A 330 -25.26 7.62 5.43
N ASP A 331 -24.33 7.96 4.53
CA ASP A 331 -24.01 9.34 4.11
C ASP A 331 -24.70 9.81 2.82
N ARG A 332 -25.67 9.05 2.28
CA ARG A 332 -26.34 9.39 1.01
C ARG A 332 -27.73 9.96 1.21
#